data_6d6cdc3720f5a3de5343602695b7b891
#
_entry.id   6d6cdc3720f5a3de5343602695b7b891
#
_cell.length_a   1.000
_cell.length_b   1.000
_cell.length_c   1.000
_cell.angle_alpha   90.00
_cell.angle_beta   90.00
_cell.angle_gamma   90.00
#
_symmetry.space_group_name_H-M   'P 1'
#
loop_
_entity.id
_entity.type
_entity.pdbx_description
1 polymer ?
#
loop_
_entity_poly.entity_id
_entity_poly.type
_entity_poly.pdbx_seq_one_letter_code
_entity_poly.pdbx_strand_id
1 'polypeptide(L)'
;MYKDARAAKYWLNLNNISDQNIIVYGESLGTAIAIDLAKDHKFAGIILESPFTSMLKLSRKYYPWLPTGLLLKDRYETDKKINKVISPILILHGREDNIVPFEMGEALFKQANNPKYNYFIDNDDHMMDFNEDLVNSINQFISSLN
;
A
#
# COMPACT_ATOMS: atom_id res chain seq x y z
N MET A 1 0.62 12.87 -8.79
CA MET A 1 1.04 11.53 -8.26
C MET A 1 0.42 10.35 -9.00
N TYR A 2 -0.91 10.16 -9.12
CA TYR A 2 -1.49 9.03 -9.89
C TYR A 2 -1.07 9.01 -11.37
N LYS A 3 -1.02 10.18 -12.02
CA LYS A 3 -0.58 10.28 -13.42
C LYS A 3 0.89 9.94 -13.60
N ASP A 4 1.71 10.28 -12.62
CA ASP A 4 3.16 10.05 -12.66
C ASP A 4 3.48 8.54 -12.55
N ALA A 5 2.78 7.83 -11.66
CA ALA A 5 2.89 6.37 -11.56
C ALA A 5 2.45 5.65 -12.86
N ARG A 6 1.37 6.13 -13.49
CA ARG A 6 0.95 5.60 -14.80
C ARG A 6 1.96 5.89 -15.90
N ALA A 7 2.59 7.08 -15.87
CA ALA A 7 3.64 7.44 -16.83
C ALA A 7 4.88 6.57 -16.63
N ALA A 8 5.31 6.33 -15.39
CA ALA A 8 6.43 5.44 -15.08
C ALA A 8 6.15 4.00 -15.57
N LYS A 9 4.95 3.45 -15.28
CA LYS A 9 4.53 2.15 -15.80
C LYS A 9 4.55 2.10 -17.33
N TYR A 10 4.00 3.11 -17.98
CA TYR A 10 3.99 3.20 -19.43
C TYR A 10 5.40 3.19 -20.01
N TRP A 11 6.33 3.94 -19.39
CA TRP A 11 7.73 3.94 -19.80
C TRP A 11 8.39 2.56 -19.66
N LEU A 12 8.12 1.84 -18.55
CA LEU A 12 8.62 0.47 -18.37
C LEU A 12 8.10 -0.47 -19.47
N ASN A 13 6.82 -0.38 -19.82
CA ASN A 13 6.25 -1.21 -20.87
C ASN A 13 6.83 -0.87 -22.26
N LEU A 14 7.15 0.41 -22.56
CA LEU A 14 7.85 0.80 -23.78
C LEU A 14 9.27 0.22 -23.85
N ASN A 15 9.89 -0.08 -22.70
CA ASN A 15 11.19 -0.73 -22.61
C ASN A 15 11.08 -2.27 -22.44
N ASN A 16 9.97 -2.86 -22.88
CA ASN A 16 9.72 -4.30 -22.90
C ASN A 16 9.68 -4.96 -21.50
N ILE A 17 9.41 -4.19 -20.43
CA ILE A 17 9.16 -4.72 -19.10
C ILE A 17 7.66 -4.88 -18.93
N SER A 18 7.18 -6.13 -18.92
CA SER A 18 5.75 -6.42 -18.73
C SER A 18 5.31 -6.20 -17.29
N ASP A 19 4.01 -5.92 -17.07
CA ASP A 19 3.44 -5.72 -15.73
C ASP A 19 3.72 -6.92 -14.80
N GLN A 20 3.76 -8.13 -15.35
CA GLN A 20 4.04 -9.36 -14.59
C GLN A 20 5.51 -9.51 -14.12
N ASN A 21 6.38 -8.63 -14.59
CA ASN A 21 7.79 -8.56 -14.16
C ASN A 21 8.04 -7.33 -13.25
N ILE A 22 6.98 -6.66 -12.79
CA ILE A 22 7.06 -5.48 -11.94
C ILE A 22 6.49 -5.81 -10.57
N ILE A 23 7.24 -5.49 -9.52
CA ILE A 23 6.73 -5.39 -8.15
C ILE A 23 6.56 -3.91 -7.86
N VAL A 24 5.36 -3.53 -7.43
CA VAL A 24 5.06 -2.15 -7.03
C VAL A 24 5.20 -2.04 -5.52
N TYR A 25 6.08 -1.16 -5.07
CA TYR A 25 6.27 -0.85 -3.66
C TYR A 25 5.72 0.54 -3.36
N GLY A 26 4.92 0.65 -2.32
CA GLY A 26 4.40 1.94 -1.84
C GLY A 26 4.51 2.04 -0.33
N GLU A 27 5.05 3.14 0.15
CA GLU A 27 5.15 3.51 1.56
C GLU A 27 4.20 4.65 1.87
N SER A 28 3.49 4.59 2.99
CA SER A 28 2.60 5.64 3.49
C SER A 28 1.67 6.18 2.38
N LEU A 29 1.81 7.42 1.95
CA LEU A 29 1.05 8.01 0.84
C LEU A 29 1.25 7.23 -0.48
N GLY A 30 2.42 6.66 -0.70
CA GLY A 30 2.74 5.82 -1.86
C GLY A 30 1.87 4.57 -1.96
N THR A 31 1.34 4.05 -0.85
CA THR A 31 0.44 2.89 -0.84
C THR A 31 -0.87 3.18 -1.59
N ALA A 32 -1.40 4.39 -1.45
CA ALA A 32 -2.61 4.81 -2.18
C ALA A 32 -2.35 4.90 -3.69
N ILE A 33 -1.14 5.29 -4.08
CA ILE A 33 -0.73 5.34 -5.49
C ILE A 33 -0.57 3.92 -6.05
N ALA A 34 0.10 3.04 -5.29
CA ALA A 34 0.30 1.64 -5.66
C ALA A 34 -1.04 0.91 -5.84
N ILE A 35 -1.98 1.06 -4.90
CA ILE A 35 -3.32 0.46 -4.98
C ILE A 35 -4.11 1.02 -6.17
N ASP A 36 -4.05 2.34 -6.41
CA ASP A 36 -4.75 2.96 -7.56
C ASP A 36 -4.20 2.48 -8.91
N LEU A 37 -2.89 2.22 -8.98
CA LEU A 37 -2.27 1.65 -10.17
C LEU A 37 -2.66 0.17 -10.34
N ALA A 38 -2.58 -0.59 -9.26
CA ALA A 38 -2.78 -2.04 -9.28
C ALA A 38 -4.25 -2.48 -9.46
N LYS A 39 -5.24 -1.61 -9.17
CA LYS A 39 -6.66 -1.94 -9.41
C LYS A 39 -7.02 -2.17 -10.87
N ASP A 40 -6.22 -1.61 -11.79
CA ASP A 40 -6.44 -1.67 -13.23
C ASP A 40 -5.41 -2.57 -13.96
N HIS A 41 -4.40 -3.09 -13.23
CA HIS A 41 -3.28 -3.86 -13.79
C HIS A 41 -2.89 -5.03 -12.89
N LYS A 42 -2.49 -6.16 -13.49
CA LYS A 42 -1.94 -7.31 -12.77
C LYS A 42 -0.42 -7.26 -12.80
N PHE A 43 0.18 -6.90 -11.66
CA PHE A 43 1.62 -6.92 -11.42
C PHE A 43 2.09 -8.27 -10.87
N ALA A 44 3.41 -8.50 -10.85
CA ALA A 44 4.00 -9.66 -10.18
C ALA A 44 3.61 -9.67 -8.70
N GLY A 45 3.73 -8.53 -8.02
CA GLY A 45 3.33 -8.37 -6.63
C GLY A 45 3.20 -6.90 -6.23
N ILE A 46 2.54 -6.66 -5.11
CA ILE A 46 2.37 -5.34 -4.51
C ILE A 46 2.85 -5.39 -3.06
N ILE A 47 3.71 -4.47 -2.67
CA ILE A 47 4.16 -4.31 -1.28
C ILE A 47 3.65 -2.95 -0.78
N LEU A 48 2.94 -2.98 0.34
CA LEU A 48 2.33 -1.81 0.96
C LEU A 48 2.87 -1.66 2.39
N GLU A 49 3.64 -0.61 2.62
CA GLU A 49 4.20 -0.28 3.94
C GLU A 49 3.41 0.85 4.57
N SER A 50 2.96 0.64 5.80
CA SER A 50 2.14 1.58 6.59
C SER A 50 0.95 2.15 5.79
N PRO A 51 0.10 1.29 5.18
CA PRO A 51 -1.00 1.74 4.34
C PRO A 51 -2.17 2.26 5.18
N PHE A 52 -2.89 3.26 4.64
CA PHE A 52 -4.08 3.86 5.25
C PHE A 52 -5.35 3.62 4.42
N THR A 53 -6.51 3.57 5.06
CA THR A 53 -7.81 3.30 4.41
C THR A 53 -8.31 4.49 3.57
N SER A 54 -8.14 5.72 4.07
CA SER A 54 -8.36 6.95 3.30
C SER A 54 -7.74 8.15 4.00
N MET A 55 -7.30 9.13 3.23
CA MET A 55 -6.79 10.40 3.77
C MET A 55 -7.86 11.14 4.58
N LEU A 56 -9.13 11.02 4.21
CA LEU A 56 -10.23 11.63 4.96
C LEU A 56 -10.39 11.00 6.34
N LYS A 57 -10.31 9.68 6.48
CA LYS A 57 -10.39 9.01 7.79
C LYS A 57 -9.16 9.35 8.65
N LEU A 58 -7.99 9.35 8.04
CA LEU A 58 -6.73 9.70 8.72
C LEU A 58 -6.76 11.15 9.22
N SER A 59 -7.16 12.11 8.38
CA SER A 59 -7.24 13.51 8.78
C SER A 59 -8.27 13.78 9.88
N ARG A 60 -9.40 13.08 9.89
CA ARG A 60 -10.40 13.20 10.96
C ARG A 60 -9.91 12.69 12.31
N LYS A 61 -8.99 11.74 12.33
CA LYS A 61 -8.37 11.28 13.58
C LYS A 61 -7.54 12.38 14.22
N TYR A 62 -6.75 13.12 13.42
CA TYR A 62 -5.85 14.16 13.92
C TYR A 62 -6.49 15.55 14.05
N TYR A 63 -7.51 15.82 13.22
CA TYR A 63 -8.18 17.13 13.14
C TYR A 63 -9.70 16.97 13.17
N PRO A 64 -10.28 16.40 14.26
CA PRO A 64 -11.72 16.10 14.34
C PRO A 64 -12.60 17.36 14.29
N TRP A 65 -12.04 18.50 14.68
CA TRP A 65 -12.70 19.82 14.69
C TRP A 65 -12.68 20.53 13.33
N LEU A 66 -11.89 20.04 12.37
CA LEU A 66 -11.76 20.65 11.05
C LEU A 66 -12.70 19.96 10.04
N PRO A 67 -13.43 20.71 9.19
CA PRO A 67 -14.26 20.11 8.14
C PRO A 67 -13.41 19.54 6.98
N THR A 68 -12.55 18.58 7.30
CA THR A 68 -11.57 17.99 6.37
C THR A 68 -12.22 17.42 5.10
N GLY A 69 -13.46 16.97 5.20
CA GLY A 69 -14.22 16.47 4.04
C GLY A 69 -14.52 17.52 2.97
N LEU A 70 -14.52 18.80 3.31
CA LEU A 70 -14.68 19.92 2.38
C LEU A 70 -13.34 20.43 1.85
N LEU A 71 -12.27 20.29 2.63
CA LEU A 71 -10.95 20.85 2.33
C LEU A 71 -10.07 19.91 1.52
N LEU A 72 -10.22 18.58 1.70
CA LEU A 72 -9.40 17.59 1.01
C LEU A 72 -9.86 17.42 -0.45
N LYS A 73 -8.99 17.81 -1.38
CA LYS A 73 -9.16 17.56 -2.82
C LYS A 73 -8.92 16.09 -3.15
N ASP A 74 -7.85 15.51 -2.61
CA ASP A 74 -7.44 14.13 -2.83
C ASP A 74 -7.75 13.30 -1.58
N ARG A 75 -8.78 12.46 -1.65
CA ARG A 75 -9.24 11.66 -0.50
C ARG A 75 -8.49 10.33 -0.36
N TYR A 76 -7.79 9.89 -1.41
CA TYR A 76 -7.03 8.64 -1.43
C TYR A 76 -7.79 7.46 -0.78
N GLU A 77 -9.01 7.18 -1.31
CA GLU A 77 -9.91 6.14 -0.77
C GLU A 77 -9.40 4.74 -1.15
N THR A 78 -8.40 4.25 -0.44
CA THR A 78 -7.75 2.96 -0.69
C THR A 78 -8.66 1.79 -0.34
N ASP A 79 -9.48 1.93 0.71
CA ASP A 79 -10.49 0.96 1.12
C ASP A 79 -11.53 0.67 0.03
N LYS A 80 -11.80 1.62 -0.87
CA LYS A 80 -12.72 1.40 -2.01
C LYS A 80 -12.07 0.75 -3.22
N LYS A 81 -10.74 0.57 -3.19
CA LYS A 81 -9.96 0.11 -4.34
C LYS A 81 -9.25 -1.21 -4.09
N ILE A 82 -8.85 -1.51 -2.85
CA ILE A 82 -8.01 -2.66 -2.52
C ILE A 82 -8.64 -3.99 -2.96
N ASN A 83 -9.95 -4.13 -2.88
CA ASN A 83 -10.70 -5.31 -3.31
C ASN A 83 -10.76 -5.51 -4.84
N LYS A 84 -10.27 -4.54 -5.63
CA LYS A 84 -10.13 -4.66 -7.09
C LYS A 84 -8.73 -5.11 -7.51
N VAL A 85 -7.77 -5.08 -6.59
CA VAL A 85 -6.40 -5.53 -6.85
C VAL A 85 -6.39 -7.05 -6.92
N ILE A 86 -5.89 -7.58 -8.04
CA ILE A 86 -5.79 -9.03 -8.30
C ILE A 86 -4.36 -9.57 -8.21
N SER A 87 -3.38 -8.67 -8.08
CA SER A 87 -1.99 -9.04 -7.84
C SER A 87 -1.81 -9.56 -6.41
N PRO A 88 -0.86 -10.47 -6.16
CA PRO A 88 -0.44 -10.82 -4.80
C PRO A 88 -0.05 -9.57 -4.01
N ILE A 89 -0.45 -9.50 -2.73
CA ILE A 89 -0.20 -8.34 -1.88
C ILE A 89 0.54 -8.76 -0.60
N LEU A 90 1.58 -8.01 -0.25
CA LEU A 90 2.20 -8.03 1.09
C LEU A 90 1.91 -6.69 1.77
N ILE A 91 1.37 -6.72 2.99
CA ILE A 91 1.18 -5.55 3.83
C ILE A 91 2.14 -5.60 5.00
N LEU A 92 2.96 -4.56 5.13
CA LEU A 92 3.90 -4.33 6.22
C LEU A 92 3.35 -3.21 7.10
N HIS A 93 3.34 -3.38 8.45
CA HIS A 93 2.87 -2.32 9.34
C HIS A 93 3.38 -2.51 10.76
N GLY A 94 3.95 -1.45 11.34
CA GLY A 94 4.29 -1.38 12.76
C GLY A 94 3.04 -1.17 13.61
N ARG A 95 2.90 -1.93 14.71
CA ARG A 95 1.72 -1.81 15.60
C ARG A 95 1.74 -0.54 16.44
N GLU A 96 2.91 0.07 16.61
CA GLU A 96 3.10 1.34 17.33
C GLU A 96 3.10 2.56 16.40
N ASP A 97 2.68 2.39 15.13
CA ASP A 97 2.59 3.48 14.16
C ASP A 97 1.64 4.59 14.67
N ASN A 98 2.24 5.71 15.05
CA ASN A 98 1.54 6.87 15.59
C ASN A 98 1.14 7.90 14.50
N ILE A 99 1.51 7.66 13.23
CA ILE A 99 1.15 8.49 12.06
C ILE A 99 -0.02 7.86 11.31
N VAL A 100 0.10 6.59 10.94
CA VAL A 100 -0.98 5.82 10.31
C VAL A 100 -1.40 4.70 11.26
N PRO A 101 -2.58 4.77 11.88
CA PRO A 101 -3.01 3.73 12.82
C PRO A 101 -2.95 2.32 12.23
N PHE A 102 -2.34 1.40 12.97
CA PHE A 102 -2.22 -0.01 12.59
C PHE A 102 -3.54 -0.63 12.10
N GLU A 103 -4.65 -0.26 12.74
CA GLU A 103 -5.99 -0.74 12.38
C GLU A 103 -6.38 -0.42 10.93
N MET A 104 -5.78 0.60 10.33
CA MET A 104 -6.02 0.92 8.91
C MET A 104 -5.35 -0.10 7.99
N GLY A 105 -4.11 -0.49 8.29
CA GLY A 105 -3.40 -1.55 7.57
C GLY A 105 -4.09 -2.91 7.73
N GLU A 106 -4.48 -3.24 8.96
CA GLU A 106 -5.23 -4.47 9.26
C GLU A 106 -6.58 -4.51 8.50
N ALA A 107 -7.30 -3.38 8.45
CA ALA A 107 -8.55 -3.28 7.72
C ALA A 107 -8.35 -3.49 6.20
N LEU A 108 -7.29 -2.93 5.62
CA LEU A 108 -6.95 -3.15 4.21
C LEU A 108 -6.54 -4.61 3.96
N PHE A 109 -5.78 -5.22 4.88
CA PHE A 109 -5.43 -6.63 4.77
C PHE A 109 -6.69 -7.52 4.76
N LYS A 110 -7.66 -7.27 5.63
CA LYS A 110 -8.94 -8.01 5.66
C LYS A 110 -9.70 -7.90 4.34
N GLN A 111 -9.69 -6.73 3.69
CA GLN A 111 -10.41 -6.45 2.44
C GLN A 111 -9.69 -6.89 1.17
N ALA A 112 -8.36 -7.04 1.21
CA ALA A 112 -7.55 -7.45 0.08
C ALA A 112 -7.93 -8.86 -0.40
N ASN A 113 -7.83 -9.09 -1.73
CA ASN A 113 -8.01 -10.39 -2.33
C ASN A 113 -6.83 -11.34 -2.03
N ASN A 114 -7.06 -12.63 -2.12
CA ASN A 114 -5.97 -13.62 -2.10
C ASN A 114 -5.27 -13.70 -3.47
N PRO A 115 -3.96 -14.01 -3.51
CA PRO A 115 -3.09 -14.29 -2.36
C PRO A 115 -2.66 -12.99 -1.67
N LYS A 116 -2.71 -12.99 -0.34
CA LYS A 116 -2.32 -11.86 0.50
C LYS A 116 -1.50 -12.33 1.69
N TYR A 117 -0.52 -11.53 2.04
CA TYR A 117 0.44 -11.76 3.11
C TYR A 117 0.55 -10.52 3.99
N ASN A 118 0.94 -10.69 5.24
CA ASN A 118 1.22 -9.58 6.12
C ASN A 118 2.50 -9.82 6.93
N TYR A 119 3.15 -8.73 7.30
CA TYR A 119 4.20 -8.70 8.29
C TYR A 119 3.91 -7.55 9.24
N PHE A 120 3.31 -7.87 10.38
CA PHE A 120 2.89 -6.93 11.43
C PHE A 120 3.83 -7.04 12.61
N ILE A 121 4.50 -5.95 12.98
CA ILE A 121 5.56 -5.91 13.97
C ILE A 121 5.07 -5.23 15.23
N ASP A 122 5.23 -5.85 16.40
CA ASP A 122 4.68 -5.36 17.67
C ASP A 122 5.37 -4.09 18.17
N ASN A 123 6.69 -3.95 18.00
CA ASN A 123 7.48 -2.84 18.55
C ASN A 123 8.09 -1.98 17.44
N ASP A 124 7.31 -1.62 16.43
CA ASP A 124 7.78 -0.82 15.31
C ASP A 124 6.78 0.31 15.00
N ASP A 125 7.30 1.42 14.52
CA ASP A 125 6.53 2.63 14.26
C ASP A 125 6.26 2.85 12.74
N HIS A 126 6.00 4.09 12.34
CA HIS A 126 5.71 4.45 10.95
C HIS A 126 6.90 4.27 10.02
N MET A 127 8.10 4.50 10.50
CA MET A 127 9.35 4.37 9.76
C MET A 127 9.96 3.02 10.10
N MET A 128 9.39 1.97 9.58
CA MET A 128 9.75 0.59 9.92
C MET A 128 11.27 0.35 9.83
N ASP A 129 11.83 -0.28 10.86
CA ASP A 129 13.24 -0.68 10.86
C ASP A 129 13.48 -1.82 9.86
N PHE A 130 14.31 -1.55 8.84
CA PHE A 130 14.72 -2.55 7.85
C PHE A 130 15.73 -3.54 8.43
N ASN A 131 15.29 -4.31 9.41
CA ASN A 131 16.05 -5.39 10.03
C ASN A 131 16.00 -6.68 9.18
N GLU A 132 16.78 -7.70 9.60
CA GLU A 132 16.85 -8.97 8.87
C GLU A 132 15.49 -9.67 8.73
N ASP A 133 14.62 -9.59 9.73
CA ASP A 133 13.31 -10.25 9.70
C ASP A 133 12.37 -9.61 8.69
N LEU A 134 12.35 -8.28 8.62
CA LEU A 134 11.57 -7.55 7.61
C LEU A 134 12.09 -7.88 6.20
N VAL A 135 13.40 -7.83 5.99
CA VAL A 135 14.03 -8.17 4.70
C VAL A 135 13.73 -9.62 4.31
N ASN A 136 13.80 -10.55 5.25
CA ASN A 136 13.45 -11.95 5.02
C ASN A 136 11.97 -12.12 4.64
N SER A 137 11.05 -11.40 5.29
CA SER A 137 9.63 -11.42 4.95
C SER A 137 9.38 -10.94 3.51
N ILE A 138 10.03 -9.85 3.10
CA ILE A 138 9.97 -9.33 1.72
C ILE A 138 10.53 -10.37 0.74
N ASN A 139 11.69 -10.96 1.03
CA ASN A 139 12.32 -11.97 0.18
C ASN A 139 11.46 -13.23 0.04
N GLN A 140 10.82 -13.69 1.12
CA GLN A 140 9.87 -14.80 1.07
C GLN A 140 8.67 -14.48 0.19
N PHE A 141 8.11 -13.28 0.31
CA PHE A 141 7.03 -12.83 -0.56
C PHE A 141 7.47 -12.84 -2.03
N ILE A 142 8.61 -12.21 -2.36
CA ILE A 142 9.14 -12.18 -3.73
C ILE A 142 9.34 -13.59 -4.27
N SER A 143 9.90 -14.50 -3.47
CA SER A 143 10.12 -15.90 -3.86
C SER A 143 8.82 -16.67 -4.11
N SER A 144 7.72 -16.26 -3.47
CA SER A 144 6.40 -16.88 -3.67
C SER A 144 5.68 -16.45 -4.96
N LEU A 145 6.21 -15.44 -5.67
CA LEU A 145 5.62 -14.89 -6.89
C LEU A 145 5.99 -15.65 -8.17
N ASN A 146 6.91 -16.62 -8.07
CA ASN A 146 7.43 -17.43 -9.17
C ASN A 146 6.59 -18.69 -9.42
#